data_3941ea63856267f7c74db96473abdf2a
#
_entry.id   3941ea63856267f7c74db96473abdf2a
#
_cell.length_a   1.000
_cell.length_b   1.000
_cell.length_c   1.000
_cell.angle_alpha   90.00
_cell.angle_beta   90.00
_cell.angle_gamma   90.00
#
_symmetry.space_group_name_H-M   'P 1'
#
loop_
_entity.id
_entity.type
_entity.pdbx_description
1 polymer ?
#
loop_
_entity_poly.entity_id
_entity_poly.type
_entity_poly.pdbx_seq_one_letter_code
_entity_poly.pdbx_strand_id
1 'polypeptide(L)'
;MRYLSLVLALVGIGVVVFVVPTPAVTRMHREAEAVPSQFGRVLREGNLLRLDFGILVLHMILTATFVVMPLELRDEVGFASSRHWEIYLPVMLCSVLAMVPFIILAERKGRVKPVMLGAIALLCLAELGLYGMPVSVVDVALLLFLFFTAFNLLEAMLPSLISRVAPLDCRGTAMGVYSSSQFLGAFLGGTLGGLVHGRFGLHGVFLFTALGALLWLLVAASMKPPRLLSSYIHKVMVNDPADAERLSRELSGIAGVAEAVVIADEGVAYLRVDKRVFDETALP
;
A
#
# COMPACT_ATOMS: atom_id res chain seq x y z
N MET A 1 28.29 6.76 12.12
CA MET A 1 26.96 6.78 11.49
C MET A 1 26.45 8.18 11.09
N ARG A 2 26.58 9.23 11.94
CA ARG A 2 26.08 10.59 11.61
C ARG A 2 26.62 11.17 10.29
N TYR A 3 27.90 10.96 9.98
CA TYR A 3 28.51 11.48 8.72
C TYR A 3 28.01 10.75 7.47
N LEU A 4 27.70 9.45 7.57
CA LEU A 4 27.15 8.69 6.44
C LEU A 4 25.77 9.20 6.03
N SER A 5 24.90 9.44 7.01
CA SER A 5 23.56 9.99 6.75
C SER A 5 23.62 11.39 6.15
N LEU A 6 24.56 12.23 6.61
CA LEU A 6 24.79 13.56 6.05
C LEU A 6 25.27 13.48 4.59
N VAL A 7 26.23 12.61 4.31
CA VAL A 7 26.76 12.42 2.94
C VAL A 7 25.65 11.92 2.01
N LEU A 8 24.85 10.93 2.44
CA LEU A 8 23.74 10.42 1.63
C LEU A 8 22.67 11.50 1.38
N ALA A 9 22.38 12.33 2.37
CA ALA A 9 21.45 13.46 2.20
C ALA A 9 21.96 14.49 1.19
N LEU A 10 23.26 14.87 1.27
CA LEU A 10 23.88 15.79 0.33
C LEU A 10 23.93 15.22 -1.10
N VAL A 11 24.23 13.92 -1.24
CA VAL A 11 24.16 13.23 -2.55
C VAL A 11 22.75 13.24 -3.10
N GLY A 12 21.72 12.97 -2.26
CA GLY A 12 20.32 13.04 -2.67
C GLY A 12 19.91 14.43 -3.15
N ILE A 13 20.30 15.49 -2.43
CA ILE A 13 20.07 16.88 -2.85
C ILE A 13 20.80 17.16 -4.16
N GLY A 14 22.06 16.72 -4.31
CA GLY A 14 22.83 16.88 -5.54
C GLY A 14 22.15 16.22 -6.74
N VAL A 15 21.63 15.00 -6.57
CA VAL A 15 20.88 14.31 -7.64
C VAL A 15 19.63 15.10 -8.04
N VAL A 16 18.85 15.59 -7.07
CA VAL A 16 17.63 16.36 -7.35
C VAL A 16 17.95 17.67 -8.08
N VAL A 17 19.01 18.37 -7.67
CA VAL A 17 19.36 19.70 -8.24
C VAL A 17 20.03 19.57 -9.62
N PHE A 18 20.91 18.59 -9.82
CA PHE A 18 21.77 18.51 -11.01
C PHE A 18 21.35 17.45 -12.03
N VAL A 19 20.62 16.41 -11.62
CA VAL A 19 20.26 15.28 -12.49
C VAL A 19 18.80 15.29 -12.88
N VAL A 20 17.88 15.72 -11.97
CA VAL A 20 16.45 15.76 -12.25
C VAL A 20 16.14 16.98 -13.13
N PRO A 21 15.64 16.78 -14.37
CA PRO A 21 15.29 17.89 -15.25
C PRO A 21 14.10 18.67 -14.69
N THR A 22 14.21 20.00 -14.67
CA THR A 22 13.09 20.87 -14.32
C THR A 22 12.03 20.80 -15.42
N PRO A 23 10.76 20.45 -15.11
CA PRO A 23 9.72 20.41 -16.13
C PRO A 23 9.48 21.80 -16.73
N ALA A 24 9.41 21.88 -18.05
CA ALA A 24 9.22 23.14 -18.78
C ALA A 24 7.87 23.83 -18.48
N VAL A 25 6.87 23.04 -18.05
CA VAL A 25 5.55 23.51 -17.62
C VAL A 25 5.17 22.78 -16.33
N THR A 26 5.06 23.52 -15.25
CA THR A 26 4.54 23.00 -13.99
C THR A 26 3.01 23.10 -14.02
N ARG A 27 2.35 22.10 -14.59
CA ARG A 27 0.89 21.97 -14.46
C ARG A 27 0.60 21.07 -13.29
N MET A 28 -0.09 21.60 -12.29
CA MET A 28 -0.58 20.81 -11.17
C MET A 28 -1.78 20.00 -11.66
N HIS A 29 -1.61 18.70 -11.82
CA HIS A 29 -2.70 17.81 -12.20
C HIS A 29 -3.67 17.67 -11.03
N ARG A 30 -4.95 17.97 -11.24
CA ARG A 30 -6.02 17.81 -10.23
C ARG A 30 -6.08 16.40 -9.62
N GLU A 31 -5.65 15.40 -10.37
CA GLU A 31 -5.56 14.02 -9.88
C GLU A 31 -4.59 13.83 -8.69
N ALA A 32 -3.56 14.68 -8.58
CA ALA A 32 -2.54 14.58 -7.55
C ALA A 32 -2.84 15.44 -6.32
N GLU A 33 -3.82 16.37 -6.41
CA GLU A 33 -4.12 17.30 -5.33
C GLU A 33 -5.14 16.72 -4.35
N ALA A 34 -4.87 16.88 -3.05
CA ALA A 34 -5.84 16.56 -2.01
C ALA A 34 -6.85 17.71 -1.86
N VAL A 35 -8.09 17.50 -2.27
CA VAL A 35 -9.15 18.51 -2.22
C VAL A 35 -10.05 18.26 -1.01
N PRO A 36 -10.12 19.20 -0.02
CA PRO A 36 -10.89 19.01 1.20
C PRO A 36 -12.38 18.67 0.98
N SER A 37 -13.01 19.25 -0.04
CA SER A 37 -14.42 18.98 -0.37
C SER A 37 -14.70 17.52 -0.81
N GLN A 38 -13.67 16.78 -1.22
CA GLN A 38 -13.78 15.39 -1.69
C GLN A 38 -13.64 14.36 -0.57
N PHE A 39 -13.20 14.74 0.64
CA PHE A 39 -13.07 13.81 1.77
C PHE A 39 -14.35 13.04 2.05
N GLY A 40 -15.51 13.72 2.07
CA GLY A 40 -16.79 13.08 2.30
C GLY A 40 -17.15 12.00 1.26
N ARG A 41 -16.69 12.15 0.02
CA ARG A 41 -16.91 11.16 -1.04
C ARG A 41 -15.98 9.96 -0.87
N VAL A 42 -14.70 10.20 -0.58
CA VAL A 42 -13.71 9.14 -0.32
C VAL A 42 -14.12 8.28 0.88
N LEU A 43 -14.54 8.91 1.99
CA LEU A 43 -14.97 8.25 3.21
C LEU A 43 -16.33 7.51 3.09
N ARG A 44 -17.06 7.67 1.99
CA ARG A 44 -18.29 6.89 1.70
C ARG A 44 -18.03 5.69 0.80
N GLU A 45 -16.87 5.62 0.16
CA GLU A 45 -16.52 4.50 -0.73
C GLU A 45 -16.04 3.29 0.08
N GLY A 46 -16.92 2.30 0.23
CA GLY A 46 -16.68 1.17 1.11
C GLY A 46 -15.45 0.32 0.77
N ASN A 47 -15.00 0.28 -0.49
CA ASN A 47 -13.78 -0.44 -0.85
C ASN A 47 -12.53 0.36 -0.47
N LEU A 48 -12.54 1.69 -0.57
CA LEU A 48 -11.45 2.55 -0.11
C LEU A 48 -11.28 2.41 1.40
N LEU A 49 -12.37 2.51 2.16
CA LEU A 49 -12.33 2.33 3.63
C LEU A 49 -11.75 0.97 4.06
N ARG A 50 -12.03 -0.11 3.30
CA ARG A 50 -11.44 -1.43 3.60
C ARG A 50 -9.95 -1.46 3.34
N LEU A 51 -9.47 -0.75 2.32
CA LEU A 51 -8.05 -0.63 2.01
C LEU A 51 -7.34 0.29 3.02
N ASP A 52 -7.99 1.40 3.41
CA ASP A 52 -7.49 2.31 4.46
C ASP A 52 -7.40 1.61 5.83
N PHE A 53 -8.40 0.79 6.16
CA PHE A 53 -8.34 -0.09 7.33
C PHE A 53 -7.19 -1.10 7.21
N GLY A 54 -6.96 -1.63 6.00
CA GLY A 54 -5.88 -2.57 5.73
C GLY A 54 -4.50 -1.98 6.02
N ILE A 55 -4.18 -0.80 5.50
CA ILE A 55 -2.89 -0.15 5.74
C ILE A 55 -2.72 0.27 7.20
N LEU A 56 -3.80 0.73 7.85
CA LEU A 56 -3.79 1.02 9.27
C LEU A 56 -3.39 -0.20 10.08
N VAL A 57 -4.05 -1.36 9.85
CA VAL A 57 -3.76 -2.61 10.58
C VAL A 57 -2.37 -3.13 10.22
N LEU A 58 -1.93 -3.07 8.96
CA LEU A 58 -0.61 -3.49 8.54
C LEU A 58 0.50 -2.77 9.31
N HIS A 59 0.40 -1.43 9.44
CA HIS A 59 1.39 -0.63 10.16
C HIS A 59 1.23 -0.72 11.68
N MET A 60 0.03 -0.94 12.17
CA MET A 60 -0.21 -1.27 13.59
C MET A 60 0.51 -2.57 13.97
N ILE A 61 0.38 -3.62 13.16
CA ILE A 61 1.06 -4.90 13.35
C ILE A 61 2.58 -4.69 13.31
N LEU A 62 3.11 -4.05 12.25
CA LEU A 62 4.54 -3.81 12.12
C LEU A 62 5.11 -3.13 13.37
N THR A 63 4.50 -2.02 13.79
CA THR A 63 5.04 -1.24 14.89
C THR A 63 4.90 -1.96 16.22
N ALA A 64 3.77 -2.62 16.49
CA ALA A 64 3.56 -3.39 17.71
C ALA A 64 4.55 -4.57 17.82
N THR A 65 4.74 -5.33 16.73
CA THR A 65 5.70 -6.43 16.65
C THR A 65 7.12 -5.94 16.93
N PHE A 66 7.51 -4.79 16.35
CA PHE A 66 8.85 -4.22 16.54
C PHE A 66 9.07 -3.52 17.89
N VAL A 67 8.03 -3.28 18.69
CA VAL A 67 8.17 -2.93 20.10
C VAL A 67 8.77 -4.10 20.90
N VAL A 68 8.41 -5.34 20.58
CA VAL A 68 8.78 -6.54 21.36
C VAL A 68 9.83 -7.44 20.70
N MET A 69 9.93 -7.44 19.36
CA MET A 69 10.85 -8.32 18.64
C MET A 69 12.32 -8.21 19.05
N PRO A 70 12.90 -7.01 19.29
CA PRO A 70 14.27 -6.91 19.81
C PRO A 70 14.42 -7.48 21.22
N LEU A 71 13.36 -7.42 22.05
CA LEU A 71 13.33 -8.00 23.39
C LEU A 71 13.25 -9.52 23.30
N GLU A 72 12.40 -10.05 22.44
CA GLU A 72 12.28 -11.49 22.14
C GLU A 72 13.64 -12.08 21.76
N LEU A 73 14.32 -11.49 20.79
CA LEU A 73 15.65 -11.95 20.36
C LEU A 73 16.69 -11.90 21.49
N ARG A 74 16.64 -10.88 22.35
CA ARG A 74 17.61 -10.70 23.43
C ARG A 74 17.30 -11.59 24.63
N ASP A 75 16.07 -11.56 25.12
CA ASP A 75 15.68 -12.07 26.44
C ASP A 75 15.24 -13.54 26.38
N GLU A 76 14.51 -13.96 25.34
CA GLU A 76 14.01 -15.33 25.17
C GLU A 76 15.01 -16.21 24.37
N VAL A 77 15.57 -15.66 23.29
CA VAL A 77 16.49 -16.39 22.42
C VAL A 77 17.95 -16.27 22.86
N GLY A 78 18.28 -15.27 23.68
CA GLY A 78 19.66 -15.03 24.13
C GLY A 78 20.57 -14.46 23.02
N PHE A 79 20.00 -13.84 21.97
CA PHE A 79 20.77 -13.32 20.85
C PHE A 79 21.14 -11.86 21.06
N ALA A 80 22.45 -11.57 21.13
CA ALA A 80 22.97 -10.24 21.49
C ALA A 80 22.43 -9.13 20.57
N SER A 81 21.95 -8.03 21.14
CA SER A 81 21.36 -6.90 20.40
C SER A 81 22.29 -6.30 19.35
N SER A 82 23.63 -6.34 19.58
CA SER A 82 24.63 -5.88 18.61
C SER A 82 24.68 -6.72 17.33
N ARG A 83 24.11 -7.93 17.36
CA ARG A 83 24.08 -8.90 16.26
C ARG A 83 22.71 -9.04 15.59
N HIS A 84 21.66 -8.33 16.03
CA HIS A 84 20.32 -8.42 15.44
C HIS A 84 20.32 -8.14 13.92
N TRP A 85 21.24 -7.33 13.41
CA TRP A 85 21.41 -7.06 11.98
C TRP A 85 21.73 -8.33 11.17
N GLU A 86 22.37 -9.35 11.78
CA GLU A 86 22.69 -10.64 11.15
C GLU A 86 21.42 -11.45 10.82
N ILE A 87 20.30 -11.15 11.50
CA ILE A 87 18.99 -11.73 11.23
C ILE A 87 18.19 -10.79 10.32
N TYR A 88 18.04 -9.52 10.71
CA TYR A 88 17.16 -8.60 10.00
C TYR A 88 17.60 -8.35 8.56
N LEU A 89 18.89 -8.14 8.30
CA LEU A 89 19.35 -7.82 6.97
C LEU A 89 19.14 -8.96 5.95
N PRO A 90 19.55 -10.21 6.20
CA PRO A 90 19.27 -11.32 5.30
C PRO A 90 17.77 -11.58 5.13
N VAL A 91 17.00 -11.54 6.23
CA VAL A 91 15.56 -11.74 6.19
C VAL A 91 14.88 -10.69 5.31
N MET A 92 15.20 -9.41 5.48
CA MET A 92 14.66 -8.32 4.65
C MET A 92 14.99 -8.51 3.17
N LEU A 93 16.24 -8.82 2.83
CA LEU A 93 16.66 -9.04 1.45
C LEU A 93 15.96 -10.24 0.82
N CYS A 94 15.93 -11.37 1.53
CA CYS A 94 15.27 -12.58 1.04
C CYS A 94 13.75 -12.39 0.89
N SER A 95 13.10 -11.69 1.81
CA SER A 95 11.66 -11.44 1.77
C SER A 95 11.24 -10.55 0.58
N VAL A 96 12.06 -9.54 0.24
CA VAL A 96 11.84 -8.73 -0.97
C VAL A 96 11.93 -9.58 -2.23
N LEU A 97 12.88 -10.49 -2.31
CA LEU A 97 12.97 -11.42 -3.44
C LEU A 97 11.79 -12.40 -3.48
N ALA A 98 11.39 -12.91 -2.31
CA ALA A 98 10.30 -13.87 -2.19
C ALA A 98 8.92 -13.28 -2.55
N MET A 99 8.68 -11.98 -2.37
CA MET A 99 7.40 -11.35 -2.75
C MET A 99 7.19 -11.24 -4.27
N VAL A 100 8.28 -11.16 -5.07
CA VAL A 100 8.21 -10.88 -6.51
C VAL A 100 7.33 -11.86 -7.30
N PRO A 101 7.43 -13.19 -7.12
CA PRO A 101 6.57 -14.14 -7.82
C PRO A 101 5.07 -13.90 -7.54
N PHE A 102 4.73 -13.49 -6.31
CA PHE A 102 3.33 -13.24 -5.91
C PHE A 102 2.80 -11.94 -6.53
N ILE A 103 3.62 -10.89 -6.66
CA ILE A 103 3.25 -9.68 -7.40
C ILE A 103 2.97 -10.03 -8.87
N ILE A 104 3.87 -10.80 -9.50
CA ILE A 104 3.68 -11.25 -10.89
C ILE A 104 2.40 -12.07 -11.02
N LEU A 105 2.12 -12.96 -10.07
CA LEU A 105 0.90 -13.75 -10.05
C LEU A 105 -0.35 -12.87 -9.92
N ALA A 106 -0.31 -11.87 -9.03
CA ALA A 106 -1.42 -10.94 -8.81
C ALA A 106 -1.73 -10.14 -10.09
N GLU A 107 -0.70 -9.53 -10.67
CA GLU A 107 -0.85 -8.59 -11.80
C GLU A 107 -1.11 -9.31 -13.13
N ARG A 108 -0.26 -10.27 -13.52
CA ARG A 108 -0.39 -10.94 -14.82
C ARG A 108 -1.60 -11.87 -14.94
N LYS A 109 -1.96 -12.56 -13.85
CA LYS A 109 -3.11 -13.49 -13.85
C LYS A 109 -4.39 -12.87 -13.30
N GLY A 110 -4.38 -11.59 -12.94
CA GLY A 110 -5.55 -10.91 -12.40
C GLY A 110 -6.01 -11.44 -11.03
N ARG A 111 -5.12 -12.11 -10.29
CA ARG A 111 -5.44 -12.73 -8.99
C ARG A 111 -5.12 -11.84 -7.80
N VAL A 112 -5.41 -10.54 -7.92
CA VAL A 112 -5.07 -9.54 -6.90
C VAL A 112 -5.72 -9.85 -5.54
N LYS A 113 -7.03 -10.09 -5.50
CA LYS A 113 -7.76 -10.39 -4.24
C LYS A 113 -7.26 -11.68 -3.57
N PRO A 114 -7.17 -12.85 -4.25
CA PRO A 114 -6.70 -14.06 -3.58
C PRO A 114 -5.24 -13.96 -3.13
N VAL A 115 -4.36 -13.27 -3.84
CA VAL A 115 -2.97 -13.04 -3.41
C VAL A 115 -2.94 -12.15 -2.17
N MET A 116 -3.72 -11.07 -2.14
CA MET A 116 -3.84 -10.19 -0.97
C MET A 116 -4.35 -10.95 0.26
N LEU A 117 -5.42 -11.75 0.12
CA LEU A 117 -5.94 -12.56 1.23
C LEU A 117 -4.93 -13.60 1.72
N GLY A 118 -4.19 -14.24 0.79
CA GLY A 118 -3.11 -15.17 1.12
C GLY A 118 -1.97 -14.50 1.89
N ALA A 119 -1.61 -13.28 1.52
CA ALA A 119 -0.59 -12.50 2.23
C ALA A 119 -1.05 -12.09 3.64
N ILE A 120 -2.32 -11.65 3.81
CA ILE A 120 -2.86 -11.33 5.14
C ILE A 120 -2.91 -12.59 6.02
N ALA A 121 -3.33 -13.74 5.46
CA ALA A 121 -3.33 -15.01 6.17
C ALA A 121 -1.90 -15.44 6.57
N LEU A 122 -0.92 -15.27 5.68
CA LEU A 122 0.49 -15.56 5.97
C LEU A 122 1.03 -14.67 7.10
N LEU A 123 0.67 -13.37 7.10
CA LEU A 123 1.02 -12.43 8.18
C LEU A 123 0.41 -12.89 9.51
N CYS A 124 -0.86 -13.28 9.51
CA CYS A 124 -1.55 -13.81 10.70
C CYS A 124 -0.86 -15.10 11.22
N LEU A 125 -0.49 -16.02 10.32
CA LEU A 125 0.20 -17.26 10.70
C LEU A 125 1.61 -17.00 11.24
N ALA A 126 2.33 -16.02 10.70
CA ALA A 126 3.64 -15.62 11.23
C ALA A 126 3.53 -15.08 12.65
N GLU A 127 2.55 -14.22 12.94
CA GLU A 127 2.29 -13.69 14.28
C GLU A 127 1.83 -14.77 15.27
N LEU A 128 0.98 -15.71 14.84
CA LEU A 128 0.60 -16.85 15.65
C LEU A 128 1.78 -17.80 15.92
N GLY A 129 2.68 -17.95 14.94
CA GLY A 129 3.93 -18.69 15.13
C GLY A 129 4.81 -18.05 16.19
N LEU A 130 5.01 -16.74 16.15
CA LEU A 130 5.75 -15.98 17.16
C LEU A 130 5.09 -16.07 18.55
N TYR A 131 3.76 -16.15 18.63
CA TYR A 131 3.03 -16.32 19.88
C TYR A 131 3.26 -17.69 20.53
N GLY A 132 3.32 -18.77 19.74
CA GLY A 132 3.17 -20.14 20.27
C GLY A 132 4.38 -21.06 20.14
N MET A 133 5.46 -20.67 19.47
CA MET A 133 6.61 -21.56 19.23
C MET A 133 7.70 -21.43 20.28
N PRO A 134 8.36 -22.56 20.70
CA PRO A 134 9.61 -22.49 21.46
C PRO A 134 10.68 -21.87 20.56
N VAL A 135 11.33 -20.83 21.06
CA VAL A 135 12.03 -19.87 20.22
C VAL A 135 13.52 -20.18 20.13
N SER A 136 13.94 -20.71 18.97
CA SER A 136 15.33 -20.66 18.53
C SER A 136 15.57 -19.48 17.58
N VAL A 137 16.81 -19.04 17.39
CA VAL A 137 17.19 -18.00 16.42
C VAL A 137 16.67 -18.33 15.00
N VAL A 138 16.69 -19.60 14.65
CA VAL A 138 16.25 -20.06 13.32
C VAL A 138 14.74 -19.95 13.18
N ASP A 139 13.97 -20.30 14.22
CA ASP A 139 12.51 -20.19 14.21
C ASP A 139 12.08 -18.73 14.07
N VAL A 140 12.70 -17.81 14.84
CA VAL A 140 12.44 -16.36 14.71
C VAL A 140 12.80 -15.86 13.32
N ALA A 141 13.96 -16.26 12.78
CA ALA A 141 14.37 -15.82 11.43
C ALA A 141 13.39 -16.31 10.35
N LEU A 142 12.89 -17.54 10.43
CA LEU A 142 11.90 -18.09 9.52
C LEU A 142 10.55 -17.37 9.65
N LEU A 143 10.07 -17.13 10.86
CA LEU A 143 8.81 -16.43 11.12
C LEU A 143 8.90 -14.97 10.66
N LEU A 144 10.01 -14.29 10.91
CA LEU A 144 10.27 -12.94 10.38
C LEU A 144 10.37 -12.93 8.85
N PHE A 145 10.94 -13.95 8.24
CA PHE A 145 10.97 -14.08 6.77
C PHE A 145 9.55 -14.19 6.19
N LEU A 146 8.67 -15.01 6.79
CA LEU A 146 7.27 -15.11 6.40
C LEU A 146 6.52 -13.79 6.63
N PHE A 147 6.73 -13.17 7.80
CA PHE A 147 6.18 -11.86 8.15
C PHE A 147 6.55 -10.81 7.10
N PHE A 148 7.85 -10.61 6.84
CA PHE A 148 8.29 -9.59 5.89
C PHE A 148 7.94 -9.91 4.44
N THR A 149 7.86 -11.18 4.06
CA THR A 149 7.36 -11.56 2.72
C THR A 149 5.92 -11.10 2.55
N ALA A 150 5.05 -11.37 3.54
CA ALA A 150 3.67 -10.93 3.54
C ALA A 150 3.56 -9.40 3.62
N PHE A 151 4.30 -8.78 4.53
CA PHE A 151 4.31 -7.33 4.73
C PHE A 151 4.73 -6.58 3.46
N ASN A 152 5.87 -6.90 2.88
CA ASN A 152 6.39 -6.25 1.68
C ASN A 152 5.43 -6.42 0.48
N LEU A 153 4.82 -7.60 0.34
CA LEU A 153 3.83 -7.87 -0.69
C LEU A 153 2.59 -6.97 -0.51
N LEU A 154 2.06 -6.87 0.70
CA LEU A 154 0.90 -6.03 1.02
C LEU A 154 1.22 -4.55 0.87
N GLU A 155 2.40 -4.10 1.32
CA GLU A 155 2.88 -2.73 1.20
C GLU A 155 3.02 -2.29 -0.28
N ALA A 156 3.44 -3.20 -1.14
CA ALA A 156 3.50 -2.94 -2.59
C ALA A 156 2.11 -2.93 -3.25
N MET A 157 1.19 -3.78 -2.79
CA MET A 157 -0.14 -3.95 -3.41
C MET A 157 -1.14 -2.87 -2.99
N LEU A 158 -1.17 -2.46 -1.72
CA LEU A 158 -2.21 -1.57 -1.20
C LEU A 158 -2.25 -0.20 -1.86
N PRO A 159 -1.13 0.54 -2.06
CA PRO A 159 -1.15 1.83 -2.76
C PRO A 159 -1.63 1.70 -4.21
N SER A 160 -1.22 0.62 -4.89
CA SER A 160 -1.69 0.31 -6.24
C SER A 160 -3.20 0.09 -6.28
N LEU A 161 -3.76 -0.60 -5.27
CA LEU A 161 -5.21 -0.83 -5.16
C LEU A 161 -5.97 0.45 -4.88
N ILE A 162 -5.51 1.29 -3.95
CA ILE A 162 -6.11 2.62 -3.69
C ILE A 162 -6.17 3.42 -4.97
N SER A 163 -5.07 3.54 -5.70
CA SER A 163 -5.00 4.28 -6.96
C SER A 163 -5.96 3.74 -8.04
N ARG A 164 -6.23 2.43 -8.03
CA ARG A 164 -7.16 1.79 -8.99
C ARG A 164 -8.62 1.86 -8.58
N VAL A 165 -8.91 1.91 -7.28
CA VAL A 165 -10.28 1.95 -6.75
C VAL A 165 -10.78 3.38 -6.66
N ALA A 166 -9.91 4.34 -6.32
CA ALA A 166 -10.28 5.75 -6.19
C ALA A 166 -10.79 6.32 -7.52
N PRO A 167 -11.87 7.11 -7.53
CA PRO A 167 -12.28 7.88 -8.70
C PRO A 167 -11.15 8.78 -9.18
N LEU A 168 -11.07 9.02 -10.50
CA LEU A 168 -9.98 9.78 -11.12
C LEU A 168 -9.82 11.18 -10.51
N ASP A 169 -10.94 11.86 -10.26
CA ASP A 169 -10.98 13.21 -9.70
C ASP A 169 -10.63 13.29 -8.20
N CYS A 170 -10.66 12.16 -7.48
CA CYS A 170 -10.43 12.07 -6.02
C CYS A 170 -9.15 11.32 -5.62
N ARG A 171 -8.32 10.92 -6.58
CA ARG A 171 -7.17 10.04 -6.34
C ARG A 171 -6.17 10.62 -5.34
N GLY A 172 -5.83 11.91 -5.46
CA GLY A 172 -4.95 12.61 -4.52
C GLY A 172 -5.52 12.62 -3.09
N THR A 173 -6.81 12.91 -2.94
CA THR A 173 -7.49 12.86 -1.64
C THR A 173 -7.52 11.46 -1.05
N ALA A 174 -7.78 10.42 -1.87
CA ALA A 174 -7.76 9.03 -1.44
C ALA A 174 -6.37 8.59 -0.96
N MET A 175 -5.31 8.98 -1.66
CA MET A 175 -3.93 8.73 -1.24
C MET A 175 -3.59 9.48 0.06
N GLY A 176 -4.12 10.68 0.27
CA GLY A 176 -3.97 11.42 1.53
C GLY A 176 -4.62 10.71 2.71
N VAL A 177 -5.85 10.19 2.55
CA VAL A 177 -6.54 9.38 3.58
C VAL A 177 -5.76 8.10 3.87
N TYR A 178 -5.29 7.42 2.81
CA TYR A 178 -4.46 6.23 2.92
C TYR A 178 -3.19 6.46 3.75
N SER A 179 -2.42 7.52 3.44
CA SER A 179 -1.20 7.85 4.19
C SER A 179 -1.50 8.25 5.63
N SER A 180 -2.60 8.96 5.87
CA SER A 180 -3.03 9.30 7.25
C SER A 180 -3.39 8.04 8.04
N SER A 181 -4.09 7.08 7.42
CA SER A 181 -4.41 5.78 8.02
C SER A 181 -3.16 4.96 8.34
N GLN A 182 -2.15 5.00 7.45
CA GLN A 182 -0.84 4.37 7.65
C GLN A 182 -0.13 4.89 8.90
N PHE A 183 0.00 6.21 9.04
CA PHE A 183 0.66 6.82 10.20
C PHE A 183 -0.15 6.63 11.49
N LEU A 184 -1.49 6.70 11.41
CA LEU A 184 -2.35 6.37 12.54
C LEU A 184 -2.14 4.92 13.00
N GLY A 185 -2.03 3.98 12.05
CA GLY A 185 -1.73 2.59 12.33
C GLY A 185 -0.39 2.42 13.07
N ALA A 186 0.67 3.08 12.60
CA ALA A 186 1.97 3.05 13.26
C ALA A 186 1.92 3.63 14.68
N PHE A 187 1.20 4.74 14.89
CA PHE A 187 0.98 5.32 16.22
C PHE A 187 0.23 4.36 17.15
N LEU A 188 -0.88 3.80 16.68
CA LEU A 188 -1.67 2.84 17.45
C LEU A 188 -0.88 1.58 17.78
N GLY A 189 -0.06 1.09 16.84
CA GLY A 189 0.81 -0.07 17.04
C GLY A 189 1.82 0.14 18.15
N GLY A 190 2.53 1.26 18.16
CA GLY A 190 3.46 1.60 19.24
C GLY A 190 2.77 1.76 20.59
N THR A 191 1.65 2.46 20.61
CA THR A 191 0.91 2.75 21.86
C THR A 191 0.24 1.49 22.42
N LEU A 192 -0.58 0.80 21.62
CA LEU A 192 -1.30 -0.40 22.04
C LEU A 192 -0.35 -1.57 22.26
N GLY A 193 0.68 -1.73 21.40
CA GLY A 193 1.71 -2.75 21.58
C GLY A 193 2.45 -2.58 22.91
N GLY A 194 2.82 -1.36 23.27
CA GLY A 194 3.43 -1.08 24.59
C GLY A 194 2.49 -1.35 25.77
N LEU A 195 1.19 -0.98 25.65
CA LEU A 195 0.19 -1.27 26.69
C LEU A 195 -0.06 -2.76 26.85
N VAL A 196 -0.19 -3.49 25.75
CA VAL A 196 -0.39 -4.95 25.75
C VAL A 196 0.83 -5.65 26.32
N HIS A 197 2.05 -5.23 25.92
CA HIS A 197 3.30 -5.74 26.49
C HIS A 197 3.36 -5.55 28.00
N GLY A 198 3.00 -4.37 28.49
CA GLY A 198 3.02 -4.08 29.93
C GLY A 198 2.03 -4.91 30.77
N ARG A 199 0.95 -5.45 30.16
CA ARG A 199 -0.06 -6.25 30.86
C ARG A 199 0.04 -7.74 30.61
N PHE A 200 0.43 -8.16 29.42
CA PHE A 200 0.35 -9.54 28.94
C PHE A 200 1.71 -10.08 28.47
N GLY A 201 2.78 -9.30 28.62
CA GLY A 201 4.13 -9.68 28.20
C GLY A 201 4.35 -9.69 26.70
N LEU A 202 5.50 -10.20 26.28
CA LEU A 202 5.94 -10.27 24.87
C LEU A 202 4.94 -11.02 23.98
N HIS A 203 4.61 -12.25 24.38
CA HIS A 203 3.69 -13.11 23.63
C HIS A 203 2.29 -12.52 23.49
N GLY A 204 1.83 -11.74 24.49
CA GLY A 204 0.55 -11.03 24.40
C GLY A 204 0.48 -10.06 23.20
N VAL A 205 1.61 -9.47 22.81
CA VAL A 205 1.65 -8.56 21.65
C VAL A 205 1.51 -9.33 20.35
N PHE A 206 2.16 -10.48 20.20
CA PHE A 206 2.03 -11.32 19.01
C PHE A 206 0.60 -11.87 18.86
N LEU A 207 -0.07 -12.22 19.96
CA LEU A 207 -1.49 -12.59 19.90
C LEU A 207 -2.37 -11.39 19.49
N PHE A 208 -2.11 -10.20 20.05
CA PHE A 208 -2.84 -8.97 19.69
C PHE A 208 -2.71 -8.65 18.19
N THR A 209 -1.51 -8.74 17.64
CA THR A 209 -1.25 -8.49 16.21
C THR A 209 -1.86 -9.58 15.33
N ALA A 210 -1.80 -10.86 15.74
CA ALA A 210 -2.47 -11.94 15.04
C ALA A 210 -4.00 -11.75 14.97
N LEU A 211 -4.62 -11.33 16.07
CA LEU A 211 -6.07 -11.02 16.11
C LEU A 211 -6.39 -9.81 15.20
N GLY A 212 -5.53 -8.79 15.18
CA GLY A 212 -5.64 -7.67 14.24
C GLY A 212 -5.57 -8.13 12.78
N ALA A 213 -4.62 -9.01 12.44
CA ALA A 213 -4.51 -9.60 11.11
C ALA A 213 -5.73 -10.45 10.73
N LEU A 214 -6.26 -11.23 11.66
CA LEU A 214 -7.46 -12.02 11.46
C LEU A 214 -8.69 -11.13 11.20
N LEU A 215 -8.87 -10.08 11.98
CA LEU A 215 -9.94 -9.10 11.76
C LEU A 215 -9.80 -8.47 10.36
N TRP A 216 -8.59 -8.06 9.99
CA TRP A 216 -8.34 -7.53 8.65
C TRP A 216 -8.64 -8.54 7.56
N LEU A 217 -8.27 -9.81 7.73
CA LEU A 217 -8.58 -10.88 6.78
C LEU A 217 -10.09 -10.99 6.51
N LEU A 218 -10.91 -10.93 7.58
CA LEU A 218 -12.37 -10.97 7.48
C LEU A 218 -12.92 -9.74 6.72
N VAL A 219 -12.42 -8.55 7.05
CA VAL A 219 -12.79 -7.30 6.35
C VAL A 219 -12.37 -7.35 4.88
N ALA A 220 -11.15 -7.78 4.58
CA ALA A 220 -10.64 -7.88 3.21
C ALA A 220 -11.39 -8.96 2.40
N ALA A 221 -11.80 -10.06 3.02
CA ALA A 221 -12.60 -11.09 2.37
C ALA A 221 -13.96 -10.57 1.87
N SER A 222 -14.55 -9.60 2.60
CA SER A 222 -15.81 -8.95 2.22
C SER A 222 -15.66 -7.94 1.05
N MET A 223 -14.45 -7.57 0.65
CA MET A 223 -14.20 -6.63 -0.43
C MET A 223 -14.58 -7.22 -1.80
N LYS A 224 -15.23 -6.43 -2.65
CA LYS A 224 -15.45 -6.83 -4.04
C LYS A 224 -14.10 -6.86 -4.78
N PRO A 225 -13.86 -7.85 -5.68
CA PRO A 225 -12.64 -7.87 -6.47
C PRO A 225 -12.46 -6.55 -7.21
N PRO A 226 -11.31 -5.88 -7.10
CA PRO A 226 -11.05 -4.66 -7.85
C PRO A 226 -11.02 -4.98 -9.35
N ARG A 227 -11.69 -4.16 -10.15
CA ARG A 227 -11.59 -4.28 -11.60
C ARG A 227 -10.17 -3.84 -12.02
N LEU A 228 -9.53 -4.65 -12.85
CA LEU A 228 -8.21 -4.32 -13.40
C LEU A 228 -8.38 -3.33 -14.56
N LEU A 229 -8.68 -2.09 -14.21
CA LEU A 229 -8.76 -1.00 -15.18
C LEU A 229 -7.37 -0.36 -15.33
N SER A 230 -7.00 -0.05 -16.56
CA SER A 230 -5.79 0.70 -16.86
C SER A 230 -6.13 2.16 -17.11
N SER A 231 -5.26 3.07 -16.65
CA SER A 231 -5.38 4.48 -17.06
C SER A 231 -4.86 4.63 -18.47
N TYR A 232 -5.63 5.35 -19.29
CA TYR A 232 -5.28 5.74 -20.66
C TYR A 232 -5.49 7.25 -20.78
N ILE A 233 -4.53 7.95 -21.36
CA ILE A 233 -4.62 9.40 -21.57
C ILE A 233 -4.77 9.64 -23.06
N HIS A 234 -5.89 10.29 -23.43
CA HIS A 234 -6.18 10.67 -24.80
C HIS A 234 -6.14 12.20 -24.95
N LYS A 235 -5.44 12.71 -25.94
CA LYS A 235 -5.41 14.15 -26.23
C LYS A 235 -6.70 14.54 -26.91
N VAL A 236 -7.34 15.58 -26.39
CA VAL A 236 -8.61 16.12 -26.92
C VAL A 236 -8.47 17.62 -27.12
N MET A 237 -9.13 18.13 -28.16
CA MET A 237 -9.23 19.56 -28.38
C MET A 237 -10.61 20.03 -27.90
N VAL A 238 -10.67 20.51 -26.66
CA VAL A 238 -11.89 21.03 -26.05
C VAL A 238 -11.57 22.38 -25.42
N ASN A 239 -12.31 23.40 -25.77
CA ASN A 239 -12.09 24.78 -25.32
C ASN A 239 -13.13 25.27 -24.32
N ASP A 240 -14.22 24.52 -24.10
CA ASP A 240 -15.33 24.88 -23.24
C ASP A 240 -15.64 23.76 -22.23
N PRO A 241 -15.88 24.07 -20.95
CA PRO A 241 -16.30 23.08 -19.93
C PRO A 241 -17.56 22.30 -20.33
N ALA A 242 -18.52 22.91 -21.04
CA ALA A 242 -19.73 22.21 -21.49
C ALA A 242 -19.44 21.15 -22.55
N ASP A 243 -18.50 21.42 -23.46
CA ASP A 243 -18.01 20.43 -24.42
C ASP A 243 -17.20 19.33 -23.76
N ALA A 244 -16.44 19.63 -22.68
CA ALA A 244 -15.72 18.64 -21.90
C ALA A 244 -16.67 17.63 -21.24
N GLU A 245 -17.77 18.09 -20.66
CA GLU A 245 -18.78 17.20 -20.08
C GLU A 245 -19.50 16.32 -21.12
N ARG A 246 -19.77 16.90 -22.31
CA ARG A 246 -20.37 16.15 -23.40
C ARG A 246 -19.43 15.05 -23.89
N LEU A 247 -18.17 15.39 -24.14
CA LEU A 247 -17.15 14.45 -24.60
C LEU A 247 -16.86 13.38 -23.52
N SER A 248 -16.85 13.74 -22.25
CA SER A 248 -16.71 12.78 -21.14
C SER A 248 -17.82 11.72 -21.14
N ARG A 249 -19.08 12.13 -21.41
CA ARG A 249 -20.21 11.20 -21.53
C ARG A 249 -20.11 10.33 -22.78
N GLU A 250 -19.69 10.90 -23.90
CA GLU A 250 -19.49 10.17 -25.16
C GLU A 250 -18.39 9.10 -25.02
N LEU A 251 -17.23 9.47 -24.47
CA LEU A 251 -16.13 8.55 -24.19
C LEU A 251 -16.51 7.46 -23.19
N SER A 252 -17.34 7.77 -22.18
CA SER A 252 -17.86 6.77 -21.25
C SER A 252 -18.83 5.77 -21.88
N GLY A 253 -19.38 6.08 -23.05
CA GLY A 253 -20.23 5.17 -23.84
C GLY A 253 -19.44 4.15 -24.69
N ILE A 254 -18.12 4.32 -24.81
CA ILE A 254 -17.28 3.43 -25.63
C ILE A 254 -17.08 2.10 -24.90
N ALA A 255 -17.15 0.99 -25.64
CA ALA A 255 -16.97 -0.34 -25.10
C ALA A 255 -15.58 -0.49 -24.45
N GLY A 256 -15.56 -0.94 -23.19
CA GLY A 256 -14.32 -1.08 -22.42
C GLY A 256 -13.88 0.17 -21.64
N VAL A 257 -14.53 1.34 -21.83
CA VAL A 257 -14.31 2.53 -20.98
C VAL A 257 -15.23 2.45 -19.76
N ALA A 258 -14.65 2.37 -18.58
CA ALA A 258 -15.38 2.31 -17.32
C ALA A 258 -15.62 3.72 -16.72
N GLU A 259 -14.72 4.66 -16.99
CA GLU A 259 -14.79 6.05 -16.52
C GLU A 259 -14.01 6.93 -17.49
N ALA A 260 -14.51 8.11 -17.79
CA ALA A 260 -13.84 9.13 -18.58
C ALA A 260 -13.97 10.48 -17.85
N VAL A 261 -12.88 11.20 -17.76
CA VAL A 261 -12.85 12.58 -17.24
C VAL A 261 -12.08 13.44 -18.23
N VAL A 262 -12.72 14.45 -18.78
CA VAL A 262 -12.10 15.40 -19.73
C VAL A 262 -11.76 16.69 -18.98
N ILE A 263 -10.50 17.10 -19.07
CA ILE A 263 -10.01 18.35 -18.47
C ILE A 263 -9.70 19.31 -19.61
N ALA A 264 -10.60 20.26 -19.82
CA ALA A 264 -10.49 21.24 -20.93
C ALA A 264 -9.18 22.05 -20.86
N ASP A 265 -8.81 22.53 -19.66
CA ASP A 265 -7.60 23.34 -19.44
C ASP A 265 -6.30 22.57 -19.75
N GLU A 266 -6.32 21.24 -19.70
CA GLU A 266 -5.18 20.39 -19.99
C GLU A 266 -5.21 19.84 -21.43
N GLY A 267 -6.35 19.90 -22.09
CA GLY A 267 -6.55 19.33 -23.44
C GLY A 267 -6.40 17.80 -23.44
N VAL A 268 -6.81 17.13 -22.36
CA VAL A 268 -6.69 15.69 -22.22
C VAL A 268 -7.95 15.06 -21.63
N ALA A 269 -8.22 13.83 -22.07
CA ALA A 269 -9.19 12.93 -21.48
C ALA A 269 -8.47 11.82 -20.72
N TYR A 270 -8.76 11.68 -19.44
CA TYR A 270 -8.32 10.58 -18.61
C TYR A 270 -9.37 9.48 -18.65
N LEU A 271 -8.99 8.31 -19.16
CA LEU A 271 -9.88 7.17 -19.31
C LEU A 271 -9.43 6.02 -18.40
N ARG A 272 -10.40 5.33 -17.80
CA ARG A 272 -10.18 4.04 -17.15
C ARG A 272 -10.75 2.96 -18.04
N VAL A 273 -9.87 2.12 -18.56
CA VAL A 273 -10.25 1.14 -19.60
C VAL A 273 -9.97 -0.28 -19.17
N ASP A 274 -10.87 -1.19 -19.52
CA ASP A 274 -10.61 -2.63 -19.47
C ASP A 274 -9.89 -3.04 -20.75
N LYS A 275 -8.57 -3.25 -20.68
CA LYS A 275 -7.73 -3.64 -21.82
C LYS A 275 -8.17 -4.89 -22.57
N ARG A 276 -9.08 -5.68 -22.03
CA ARG A 276 -9.59 -6.89 -22.68
C ARG A 276 -10.67 -6.58 -23.69
N VAL A 277 -11.33 -5.43 -23.56
CA VAL A 277 -12.49 -5.03 -24.37
C VAL A 277 -12.26 -3.71 -25.09
N PHE A 278 -11.37 -2.85 -24.54
CA PHE A 278 -11.12 -1.53 -25.06
C PHE A 278 -10.32 -1.56 -26.36
N ASP A 279 -10.86 -0.88 -27.38
CA ASP A 279 -10.21 -0.65 -28.66
C ASP A 279 -9.87 0.83 -28.81
N GLU A 280 -8.58 1.13 -28.97
CA GLU A 280 -8.07 2.52 -29.13
C GLU A 280 -8.60 3.17 -30.43
N THR A 281 -8.93 2.41 -31.46
CA THR A 281 -9.44 2.93 -32.72
C THR A 281 -10.88 3.46 -32.62
N ALA A 282 -11.58 3.15 -31.54
CA ALA A 282 -12.92 3.66 -31.24
C ALA A 282 -12.92 5.07 -30.63
N LEU A 283 -11.74 5.63 -30.33
CA LEU A 283 -11.61 6.99 -29.82
C LEU A 283 -11.75 8.02 -30.95
N PRO A 284 -12.44 9.15 -30.71
CA PRO A 284 -12.61 10.22 -31.69
C PRO A 284 -11.33 11.00 -31.98
#